data_35174c88e7b298dc1968b797a037bfb3
#
_entry.id   35174c88e7b298dc1968b797a037bfb3
#
_cell.length_a   1.000
_cell.length_b   1.000
_cell.length_c   1.000
_cell.angle_alpha   90.00
_cell.angle_beta   90.00
_cell.angle_gamma   90.00
#
_symmetry.space_group_name_H-M   'P 1'
#
loop_
_entity.id
_entity.type
_entity.pdbx_description
1 polymer ?
#
loop_
_entity_poly.entity_id
_entity_poly.type
_entity_poly.pdbx_seq_one_letter_code
_entity_poly.pdbx_strand_id
1 'polypeptide(L)'
;LRPVQPAADAAALVELVNADAAHVGNPIRDSIEEMMEELTRSEIEVARDTLIAVAADGTAIGWAFANRVVDPERPRVFLFGRVHPQHQGRGIGRALLRWSKARAEEILDG
;
A
#
# COMPACT_ATOMS: atom_id res chain seq x y z
N LEU A 1 8.34 -6.86 -6.99
CA LEU A 1 7.60 -5.59 -6.80
C LEU A 1 6.83 -5.25 -8.07
N ARG A 2 5.57 -4.97 -7.97
CA ARG A 2 4.71 -4.60 -9.09
C ARG A 2 3.53 -3.76 -8.59
N PRO A 3 2.81 -3.06 -9.50
CA PRO A 3 1.56 -2.40 -9.10
C PRO A 3 0.53 -3.40 -8.58
N VAL A 4 -0.36 -2.93 -7.69
CA VAL A 4 -1.46 -3.76 -7.19
C VAL A 4 -2.48 -3.98 -8.29
N GLN A 5 -2.97 -5.21 -8.40
CA GLN A 5 -4.11 -5.58 -9.24
C GLN A 5 -5.29 -5.82 -8.31
N PRO A 6 -6.25 -4.87 -8.18
CA PRO A 6 -7.25 -4.90 -7.11
C PRO A 6 -7.97 -6.24 -6.96
N ALA A 7 -8.54 -6.75 -8.04
CA ALA A 7 -9.31 -8.00 -7.97
C ALA A 7 -8.45 -9.20 -7.59
N ALA A 8 -7.20 -9.26 -8.08
CA ALA A 8 -6.31 -10.38 -7.82
C ALA A 8 -5.61 -10.30 -6.47
N ASP A 9 -5.36 -9.09 -5.97
CA ASP A 9 -4.51 -8.87 -4.80
C ASP A 9 -5.26 -8.50 -3.53
N ALA A 10 -6.54 -8.15 -3.60
CA ALA A 10 -7.28 -7.64 -2.44
C ALA A 10 -7.27 -8.61 -1.25
N ALA A 11 -7.47 -9.90 -1.48
CA ALA A 11 -7.48 -10.89 -0.41
C ALA A 11 -6.11 -10.98 0.28
N ALA A 12 -5.03 -11.01 -0.49
CA ALA A 12 -3.67 -11.07 0.06
C ALA A 12 -3.32 -9.79 0.83
N LEU A 13 -3.75 -8.63 0.34
CA LEU A 13 -3.54 -7.35 1.03
C LEU A 13 -4.31 -7.29 2.35
N VAL A 14 -5.53 -7.80 2.39
CA VAL A 14 -6.31 -7.87 3.63
C VAL A 14 -5.59 -8.74 4.67
N GLU A 15 -5.06 -9.88 4.27
CA GLU A 15 -4.27 -10.73 5.16
C GLU A 15 -3.04 -10.00 5.70
N LEU A 16 -2.33 -9.28 4.85
CA LEU A 16 -1.15 -8.51 5.23
C LEU A 16 -1.50 -7.42 6.25
N VAL A 17 -2.51 -6.61 5.95
CA VAL A 17 -2.91 -5.48 6.80
C VAL A 17 -3.42 -5.99 8.15
N ASN A 18 -4.22 -7.06 8.14
CA ASN A 18 -4.75 -7.65 9.38
C ASN A 18 -3.64 -8.31 10.22
N ALA A 19 -2.66 -8.94 9.59
CA ALA A 19 -1.51 -9.51 10.30
C ALA A 19 -0.68 -8.43 10.97
N ASP A 20 -0.44 -7.31 10.27
CA ASP A 20 0.29 -6.18 10.82
C ASP A 20 -0.49 -5.54 11.99
N ALA A 21 -1.79 -5.35 11.83
CA ALA A 21 -2.65 -4.83 12.89
C ALA A 21 -2.62 -5.72 14.14
N ALA A 22 -2.69 -7.03 13.97
CA ALA A 22 -2.61 -7.98 15.08
C ALA A 22 -1.25 -7.91 15.78
N HIS A 23 -0.17 -7.76 15.01
CA HIS A 23 1.18 -7.69 15.54
C HIS A 23 1.38 -6.48 16.47
N VAL A 24 0.78 -5.34 16.15
CA VAL A 24 0.87 -4.11 16.95
C VAL A 24 -0.26 -3.97 17.97
N GLY A 25 -1.12 -4.99 18.10
CA GLY A 25 -2.20 -4.98 19.07
C GLY A 25 -3.41 -4.14 18.69
N ASN A 26 -3.56 -3.77 17.42
CA ASN A 26 -4.70 -3.00 16.93
C ASN A 26 -5.88 -3.95 16.68
N PRO A 27 -7.06 -3.75 17.32
CA PRO A 27 -8.22 -4.61 17.13
C PRO A 27 -8.96 -4.41 15.82
N ILE A 28 -8.68 -3.33 15.08
CA ILE A 28 -9.35 -3.02 13.82
C ILE A 28 -8.90 -4.00 12.75
N ARG A 29 -9.85 -4.49 11.95
CA ARG A 29 -9.58 -5.40 10.83
C ARG A 29 -10.25 -4.88 9.57
N ASP A 30 -9.56 -5.05 8.43
CA ASP A 30 -10.11 -4.73 7.12
C ASP A 30 -10.83 -5.94 6.52
N SER A 31 -11.76 -5.67 5.62
CA SER A 31 -12.42 -6.67 4.79
C SER A 31 -11.97 -6.50 3.33
N ILE A 32 -12.23 -7.53 2.51
CA ILE A 32 -11.95 -7.47 1.07
C ILE A 32 -12.73 -6.32 0.43
N GLU A 33 -14.00 -6.13 0.84
CA GLU A 33 -14.84 -5.06 0.31
C GLU A 33 -14.25 -3.68 0.60
N GLU A 34 -13.82 -3.44 1.83
CA GLU A 34 -13.18 -2.17 2.21
C GLU A 34 -11.88 -1.94 1.44
N MET A 35 -11.07 -2.99 1.27
CA MET A 35 -9.83 -2.89 0.50
C MET A 35 -10.12 -2.55 -0.95
N MET A 36 -11.12 -3.16 -1.56
CA MET A 36 -11.52 -2.87 -2.93
C MET A 36 -11.99 -1.42 -3.09
N GLU A 37 -12.78 -0.93 -2.14
CA GLU A 37 -13.21 0.47 -2.15
C GLU A 37 -12.02 1.42 -2.11
N GLU A 38 -11.06 1.14 -1.24
CA GLU A 38 -9.87 1.97 -1.12
C GLU A 38 -9.03 1.97 -2.38
N LEU A 39 -8.81 0.80 -2.99
CA LEU A 39 -7.99 0.65 -4.19
C LEU A 39 -8.64 1.24 -5.44
N THR A 40 -9.95 1.41 -5.45
CA THR A 40 -10.68 1.91 -6.62
C THR A 40 -11.17 3.34 -6.47
N ARG A 41 -10.72 4.04 -5.44
CA ARG A 41 -11.05 5.47 -5.27
C ARG A 41 -10.47 6.30 -6.40
N SER A 42 -11.18 7.38 -6.77
CA SER A 42 -10.77 8.25 -7.87
C SER A 42 -9.46 8.98 -7.63
N GLU A 43 -9.04 9.15 -6.39
CA GLU A 43 -7.80 9.82 -6.00
C GLU A 43 -6.57 8.93 -6.18
N ILE A 44 -6.75 7.66 -6.52
CA ILE A 44 -5.67 6.69 -6.68
C ILE A 44 -5.64 6.17 -8.11
N GLU A 45 -4.48 6.33 -8.76
CA GLU A 45 -4.20 5.65 -10.03
C GLU A 45 -3.47 4.35 -9.68
N VAL A 46 -4.21 3.25 -9.52
CA VAL A 46 -3.68 2.00 -8.96
C VAL A 46 -2.39 1.51 -9.64
N ALA A 47 -2.29 1.70 -10.95
CA ALA A 47 -1.11 1.27 -11.71
C ALA A 47 0.16 2.10 -11.41
N ARG A 48 0.01 3.31 -10.91
CA ARG A 48 1.13 4.23 -10.64
C ARG A 48 1.30 4.56 -9.17
N ASP A 49 0.22 4.50 -8.40
CA ASP A 49 0.21 4.95 -7.00
C ASP A 49 0.30 3.79 -6.01
N THR A 50 0.41 2.55 -6.47
CA THR A 50 0.53 1.37 -5.61
C THR A 50 1.72 0.51 -5.97
N LEU A 51 2.22 -0.22 -4.98
CA LEU A 51 3.28 -1.20 -5.17
C LEU A 51 3.06 -2.34 -4.18
N ILE A 52 3.18 -3.58 -4.64
CA ILE A 52 3.05 -4.76 -3.81
C ILE A 52 4.26 -5.68 -3.99
N ALA A 53 4.74 -6.26 -2.91
CA ALA A 53 5.75 -7.31 -2.92
C ALA A 53 5.06 -8.62 -2.59
N VAL A 54 5.17 -9.60 -3.50
CA VAL A 54 4.49 -10.89 -3.38
C VAL A 54 5.53 -12.00 -3.34
N ALA A 55 5.36 -12.94 -2.41
CA ALA A 55 6.19 -14.13 -2.32
C ALA A 55 5.81 -15.13 -3.42
N ALA A 56 6.67 -16.14 -3.62
CA ALA A 56 6.44 -17.16 -4.63
C ALA A 56 5.13 -17.94 -4.42
N ASP A 57 4.65 -18.05 -3.18
CA ASP A 57 3.41 -18.73 -2.83
C ASP A 57 2.16 -17.84 -2.97
N GLY A 58 2.32 -16.61 -3.40
CA GLY A 58 1.22 -15.65 -3.53
C GLY A 58 0.93 -14.80 -2.30
N THR A 59 1.65 -15.01 -1.19
CA THR A 59 1.49 -14.21 0.02
C THR A 59 1.99 -12.78 -0.21
N ALA A 60 1.19 -11.78 0.18
CA ALA A 60 1.65 -10.40 0.16
C ALA A 60 2.59 -10.17 1.34
N ILE A 61 3.84 -9.81 1.06
CA ILE A 61 4.85 -9.57 2.09
C ILE A 61 5.04 -8.10 2.39
N GLY A 62 4.60 -7.22 1.51
CA GLY A 62 4.62 -5.78 1.75
C GLY A 62 3.84 -5.04 0.67
N TRP A 63 3.40 -3.83 1.00
CA TRP A 63 2.77 -2.95 0.01
C TRP A 63 2.89 -1.49 0.42
N ALA A 64 2.72 -0.62 -0.56
CA ALA A 64 2.69 0.82 -0.31
C ALA A 64 1.74 1.48 -1.30
N PHE A 65 1.17 2.61 -0.92
CA PHE A 65 0.43 3.44 -1.85
C PHE A 65 0.57 4.92 -1.50
N ALA A 66 0.40 5.75 -2.54
CA ALA A 66 0.42 7.20 -2.44
C ALA A 66 -1.01 7.70 -2.64
N ASN A 67 -1.52 8.47 -1.68
CA ASN A 67 -2.87 9.02 -1.73
C ASN A 67 -2.80 10.54 -1.86
N ARG A 68 -3.30 11.05 -2.99
CA ARG A 68 -3.33 12.50 -3.25
C ARG A 68 -4.43 13.16 -2.44
N VAL A 69 -4.10 14.31 -1.87
CA VAL A 69 -5.11 15.18 -1.29
C VAL A 69 -5.29 16.36 -2.23
N VAL A 70 -6.47 16.47 -2.83
CA VAL A 70 -6.81 17.55 -3.76
C VAL A 70 -7.13 18.80 -2.96
N ASP A 71 -6.12 19.62 -2.73
CA ASP A 71 -6.25 20.91 -2.08
C ASP A 71 -5.49 21.93 -2.95
N PRO A 72 -6.21 22.92 -3.57
CA PRO A 72 -5.54 23.90 -4.44
C PRO A 72 -4.48 24.73 -3.75
N GLU A 73 -4.61 24.96 -2.45
CA GLU A 73 -3.67 25.78 -1.70
C GLU A 73 -2.46 25.00 -1.16
N ARG A 74 -2.67 23.71 -0.86
CA ARG A 74 -1.62 22.85 -0.29
C ARG A 74 -1.70 21.45 -0.86
N PRO A 75 -1.16 21.22 -2.07
CA PRO A 75 -1.11 19.86 -2.60
C PRO A 75 -0.32 18.97 -1.64
N ARG A 76 -0.92 17.85 -1.25
CA ARG A 76 -0.32 16.90 -0.32
C ARG A 76 -0.45 15.48 -0.84
N VAL A 77 0.48 14.65 -0.42
CA VAL A 77 0.44 13.22 -0.70
C VAL A 77 0.64 12.49 0.62
N PHE A 78 -0.33 11.65 0.97
CA PHE A 78 -0.17 10.73 2.09
C PHE A 78 0.45 9.43 1.59
N LEU A 79 1.50 8.99 2.26
CA LEU A 79 2.19 7.74 1.93
C LEU A 79 1.85 6.70 2.98
N PHE A 80 1.38 5.54 2.51
CA PHE A 80 1.04 4.40 3.37
C PHE A 80 1.87 3.20 2.96
N GLY A 81 2.27 2.41 3.94
CA GLY A 81 3.01 1.19 3.68
C GLY A 81 2.94 0.24 4.84
N ARG A 82 3.02 -1.06 4.53
CA ARG A 82 3.04 -2.14 5.52
C ARG A 82 3.96 -3.24 5.04
N VAL A 83 4.66 -3.86 5.98
CA VAL A 83 5.44 -5.08 5.74
C VAL A 83 4.90 -6.16 6.66
N HIS A 84 4.70 -7.36 6.11
CA HIS A 84 4.22 -8.49 6.91
C HIS A 84 5.16 -8.73 8.08
N PRO A 85 4.64 -8.92 9.32
CA PRO A 85 5.49 -9.07 10.51
C PRO A 85 6.55 -10.17 10.39
N GLN A 86 6.25 -11.27 9.69
CA GLN A 86 7.19 -12.37 9.50
C GLN A 86 8.28 -12.07 8.45
N HIS A 87 8.16 -10.99 7.71
CA HIS A 87 9.07 -10.61 6.63
C HIS A 87 9.81 -9.30 6.88
N GLN A 88 9.70 -8.74 8.07
CA GLN A 88 10.42 -7.53 8.44
C GLN A 88 11.93 -7.79 8.50
N GLY A 89 12.72 -6.74 8.28
CA GLY A 89 14.17 -6.85 8.34
C GLY A 89 14.84 -7.36 7.08
N ARG A 90 14.10 -7.54 5.98
CA ARG A 90 14.63 -8.07 4.72
C ARG A 90 14.84 -6.98 3.65
N GLY A 91 14.75 -5.71 4.03
CA GLY A 91 14.92 -4.60 3.09
C GLY A 91 13.68 -4.23 2.29
N ILE A 92 12.56 -4.94 2.49
CA ILE A 92 11.31 -4.69 1.77
C ILE A 92 10.75 -3.32 2.14
N GLY A 93 10.69 -3.00 3.44
CA GLY A 93 10.22 -1.71 3.92
C GLY A 93 11.02 -0.56 3.36
N ARG A 94 12.33 -0.72 3.28
CA ARG A 94 13.23 0.29 2.71
C ARG A 94 12.95 0.51 1.22
N ALA A 95 12.75 -0.57 0.47
CA ALA A 95 12.43 -0.48 -0.95
C ALA A 95 11.08 0.20 -1.17
N LEU A 96 10.06 -0.14 -0.37
CA LEU A 96 8.75 0.48 -0.43
C LEU A 96 8.82 1.98 -0.09
N LEU A 97 9.58 2.34 0.93
CA LEU A 97 9.75 3.73 1.33
C LEU A 97 10.44 4.55 0.23
N ARG A 98 11.46 3.98 -0.40
CA ARG A 98 12.17 4.64 -1.50
C ARG A 98 11.23 4.91 -2.67
N TRP A 99 10.45 3.91 -3.05
CA TRP A 99 9.44 4.06 -4.09
C TRP A 99 8.41 5.11 -3.72
N SER A 100 7.91 5.10 -2.47
CA SER A 100 6.91 6.04 -2.00
C SER A 100 7.39 7.49 -2.09
N LYS A 101 8.62 7.75 -1.70
CA LYS A 101 9.21 9.09 -1.77
C LYS A 101 9.35 9.55 -3.22
N ALA A 102 9.83 8.68 -4.10
CA ALA A 102 9.96 9.01 -5.52
C ALA A 102 8.60 9.31 -6.14
N ARG A 103 7.57 8.52 -5.81
CA ARG A 103 6.22 8.75 -6.32
C ARG A 103 5.63 10.06 -5.81
N ALA A 104 5.84 10.37 -4.53
CA ALA A 104 5.37 11.64 -3.97
C ALA A 104 5.98 12.84 -4.69
N GLU A 105 7.27 12.78 -5.00
CA GLU A 105 7.94 13.83 -5.75
C GLU A 105 7.34 14.00 -7.15
N GLU A 106 7.07 12.91 -7.85
CA GLU A 106 6.43 12.95 -9.16
C GLU A 106 5.05 13.61 -9.10
N ILE A 107 4.24 13.26 -8.10
CA ILE A 107 2.90 13.82 -7.93
C ILE A 107 2.97 15.32 -7.63
N LEU A 108 3.85 15.73 -6.73
CA LEU A 108 3.96 17.13 -6.30
C LEU A 108 4.59 18.02 -7.37
N ASP A 109 5.47 17.47 -8.20
CA ASP A 109 6.11 18.23 -9.28
C ASP A 109 5.25 18.30 -10.55
N GLY A 110 4.33 17.36 -10.68
CA GLY A 110 3.40 17.31 -11.81
C GLY A 110 2.16 18.14 -11.56
#